data_4041f0a3ff5e6d207e80d2ef1565a361
#
_entry.id   4041f0a3ff5e6d207e80d2ef1565a361
#
_cell.length_a   1.000
_cell.length_b   1.000
_cell.length_c   1.000
_cell.angle_alpha   90.00
_cell.angle_beta   90.00
_cell.angle_gamma   90.00
#
_symmetry.space_group_name_H-M   'P 1'
#
loop_
_entity.id
_entity.type
_entity.pdbx_description
1 polymer ?
#
loop_
_entity_poly.entity_id
_entity_poly.type
_entity_poly.pdbx_seq_one_letter_code
_entity_poly.pdbx_strand_id
1 'polypeptide(L)'
;MRPEREEKCMGNIVKTAKCRFCGQMTQIEADEELTAAQAEEQATMTCNCPDAVEYQKEKQRKEKAMQNVAALFGEAAAPDKRCGEGIVKILKAAVEEIYTGGLAKVTLNLRGGVKASISQNSKGEINVERTETKKQKLTE
;
A
#
# COMPACT_ATOMS: atom_id res chain seq x y z
N MET A 1 -15.01 -20.51 33.80
CA MET A 1 -14.26 -20.22 33.57
C MET A 1 -13.92 -19.44 33.16
N ARG A 2 -14.19 -19.63 33.28
CA ARG A 2 -13.55 -19.19 32.87
C ARG A 2 -13.04 -18.52 32.30
N PRO A 3 -13.38 -18.67 32.25
CA PRO A 3 -12.73 -18.13 31.68
C PRO A 3 -12.56 -17.26 31.29
N GLU A 4 -12.71 -17.47 31.16
CA GLU A 4 -12.15 -16.91 30.81
C GLU A 4 -11.83 -16.19 30.39
N ARG A 5 -12.05 -16.32 30.78
CA ARG A 5 -11.44 -15.88 30.41
C ARG A 5 -11.01 -15.45 29.85
N GLU A 6 -11.16 -15.80 29.75
CA GLU A 6 -10.53 -15.62 29.21
C GLU A 6 -10.44 -15.10 28.45
N GLU A 7 -10.79 -15.24 28.56
CA GLU A 7 -10.52 -14.89 27.84
C GLU A 7 -10.39 -14.13 27.23
N LYS A 8 -10.72 -14.09 27.43
CA LYS A 8 -10.43 -13.52 26.82
C LYS A 8 -10.15 -13.04 26.28
N CYS A 9 -10.41 -13.17 26.41
CA CYS A 9 -9.95 -12.95 25.88
C CYS A 9 -9.61 -12.71 25.13
N MET A 10 -10.06 -13.61 24.89
CA MET A 10 -9.31 -13.10 23.98
C MET A 10 -8.76 -11.86 24.09
N GLY A 11 -7.89 -11.68 24.58
CA GLY A 11 -7.60 -10.44 25.09
C GLY A 11 -6.94 -9.49 24.14
N ASN A 12 -7.66 -8.48 23.76
CA ASN A 12 -7.02 -7.37 23.07
C ASN A 12 -6.08 -6.68 24.02
N ILE A 13 -4.87 -6.43 23.57
CA ILE A 13 -3.89 -5.67 24.31
C ILE A 13 -4.14 -4.19 24.04
N VAL A 14 -4.34 -3.43 25.12
CA VAL A 14 -4.56 -1.99 25.01
C VAL A 14 -3.26 -1.26 25.33
N LYS A 15 -2.83 -0.39 24.42
CA LYS A 15 -1.63 0.41 24.61
C LYS A 15 -1.94 1.86 24.31
N THR A 16 -1.40 2.75 25.13
CA THR A 16 -1.57 4.18 24.89
C THR A 16 -0.41 4.69 24.06
N ALA A 17 -0.74 5.45 23.02
CA ALA A 17 0.27 6.04 22.15
C ALA A 17 -0.17 7.43 21.73
N LYS A 18 0.74 8.19 21.18
CA LYS A 18 0.42 9.56 20.77
C LYS A 18 0.69 9.76 19.29
N CYS A 19 -0.09 10.67 18.70
CA CYS A 19 0.10 11.07 17.30
C CYS A 19 1.48 11.69 17.12
N ARG A 20 2.15 11.32 16.05
CA ARG A 20 3.48 11.81 15.71
C ARG A 20 3.52 13.31 15.50
N PHE A 21 2.42 13.90 15.05
CA PHE A 21 2.38 15.30 14.65
C PHE A 21 1.85 16.24 15.73
N CYS A 22 0.76 15.88 16.38
CA CYS A 22 0.12 16.77 17.35
C CYS A 22 0.31 16.33 18.81
N GLY A 23 0.78 15.09 19.02
CA GLY A 23 1.00 14.59 20.38
C GLY A 23 -0.25 14.16 21.12
N GLN A 24 -1.41 14.16 20.47
CA GLN A 24 -2.65 13.70 21.11
C GLN A 24 -2.57 12.22 21.43
N MET A 25 -2.88 11.88 22.67
CA MET A 25 -2.82 10.49 23.10
C MET A 25 -4.09 9.75 22.78
N THR A 26 -3.96 8.49 22.41
CA THR A 26 -5.10 7.63 22.14
C THR A 26 -4.77 6.20 22.57
N GLN A 27 -5.82 5.42 22.79
CA GLN A 27 -5.68 4.01 23.13
C GLN A 27 -5.75 3.16 21.86
N ILE A 28 -4.81 2.25 21.75
CA ILE A 28 -4.69 1.34 20.61
C ILE A 28 -5.00 -0.06 21.10
N GLU A 29 -5.92 -0.74 20.43
CA GLU A 29 -6.23 -2.14 20.71
C GLU A 29 -5.62 -3.01 19.62
N ALA A 30 -5.01 -4.11 20.01
CA ALA A 30 -4.39 -5.03 19.08
C ALA A 30 -4.46 -6.45 19.61
N ASP A 31 -4.40 -7.41 18.71
CA ASP A 31 -4.40 -8.83 19.07
C ASP A 31 -3.09 -9.26 19.69
N GLU A 32 -2.03 -8.56 19.38
CA GLU A 32 -0.71 -8.86 19.89
C GLU A 32 0.00 -7.58 20.33
N GLU A 33 1.05 -7.73 21.09
CA GLU A 33 1.76 -6.57 21.61
C GLU A 33 2.46 -5.81 20.49
N LEU A 34 2.23 -4.50 20.47
CA LEU A 34 2.83 -3.62 19.48
C LEU A 34 4.09 -2.97 20.03
N THR A 35 5.06 -2.75 19.14
CA THR A 35 6.21 -1.92 19.52
C THR A 35 5.77 -0.47 19.67
N ALA A 36 6.61 0.33 20.33
CA ALA A 36 6.31 1.76 20.48
C ALA A 36 6.10 2.43 19.12
N ALA A 37 6.90 2.06 18.12
CA ALA A 37 6.78 2.61 16.78
C ALA A 37 5.46 2.22 16.11
N GLN A 38 5.05 0.96 16.27
CA GLN A 38 3.77 0.49 15.71
C GLN A 38 2.58 1.17 16.36
N ALA A 39 2.62 1.33 17.68
CA ALA A 39 1.55 2.00 18.40
C ALA A 39 1.44 3.47 17.99
N GLU A 40 2.57 4.16 17.86
CA GLU A 40 2.60 5.54 17.40
C GLU A 40 2.04 5.67 15.99
N GLU A 41 2.39 4.74 15.11
CA GLU A 41 1.86 4.71 13.74
C GLU A 41 0.33 4.60 13.75
N GLN A 42 -0.20 3.68 14.54
CA GLN A 42 -1.66 3.53 14.63
C GLN A 42 -2.33 4.75 15.22
N ALA A 43 -1.72 5.36 16.24
CA ALA A 43 -2.27 6.59 16.81
C ALA A 43 -2.31 7.71 15.77
N THR A 44 -1.24 7.80 14.96
CA THR A 44 -1.17 8.78 13.88
C THR A 44 -2.24 8.51 12.82
N MET A 45 -2.45 7.24 12.50
CA MET A 45 -3.43 6.86 11.48
C MET A 45 -4.87 7.09 11.90
N THR A 46 -5.13 7.28 13.19
CA THR A 46 -6.49 7.53 13.68
C THR A 46 -6.70 8.96 14.15
N CYS A 47 -5.65 9.78 14.18
CA CYS A 47 -5.75 11.16 14.64
C CYS A 47 -6.40 12.05 13.58
N ASN A 48 -7.10 13.10 14.04
CA ASN A 48 -7.81 14.04 13.17
C ASN A 48 -7.06 15.34 12.92
N CYS A 49 -5.83 15.48 13.43
CA CYS A 49 -5.09 16.72 13.19
C CYS A 49 -4.72 16.82 11.70
N PRO A 50 -4.58 18.06 11.15
CA PRO A 50 -4.34 18.24 9.72
C PRO A 50 -3.14 17.47 9.18
N ASP A 51 -2.04 17.46 9.92
CA ASP A 51 -0.85 16.77 9.49
C ASP A 51 -1.04 15.26 9.47
N ALA A 52 -1.74 14.71 10.48
CA ALA A 52 -2.02 13.29 10.53
C ALA A 52 -2.97 12.87 9.40
N VAL A 53 -3.97 13.69 9.11
CA VAL A 53 -4.91 13.41 8.01
C VAL A 53 -4.17 13.37 6.68
N GLU A 54 -3.24 14.30 6.45
CA GLU A 54 -2.44 14.30 5.23
C GLU A 54 -1.58 13.05 5.14
N TYR A 55 -0.94 12.66 6.23
CA TYR A 55 -0.13 11.46 6.30
C TYR A 55 -0.96 10.20 5.99
N GLN A 56 -2.19 10.14 6.55
CA GLN A 56 -3.11 9.03 6.29
C GLN A 56 -3.46 8.92 4.82
N LYS A 57 -3.74 10.07 4.17
CA LYS A 57 -4.05 10.09 2.74
C LYS A 57 -2.89 9.59 1.89
N GLU A 58 -1.69 10.02 2.21
CA GLU A 58 -0.50 9.56 1.48
C GLU A 58 -0.29 8.07 1.61
N LYS A 59 -0.48 7.53 2.80
CA LYS A 59 -0.38 6.09 3.03
C LYS A 59 -1.44 5.32 2.28
N GLN A 60 -2.67 5.82 2.26
CA GLN A 60 -3.76 5.19 1.52
C GLN A 60 -3.48 5.18 0.03
N ARG A 61 -2.91 6.25 -0.50
CA ARG A 61 -2.52 6.33 -1.91
C ARG A 61 -1.47 5.27 -2.26
N LYS A 62 -0.48 5.11 -1.39
CA LYS A 62 0.54 4.09 -1.57
C LYS A 62 -0.06 2.68 -1.55
N GLU A 63 -0.88 2.38 -0.54
CA GLU A 63 -1.51 1.07 -0.44
C GLU A 63 -2.41 0.78 -1.62
N LYS A 64 -3.19 1.78 -2.05
CA LYS A 64 -4.07 1.61 -3.19
C LYS A 64 -3.26 1.34 -4.45
N ALA A 65 -2.14 2.03 -4.63
CA ALA A 65 -1.25 1.78 -5.77
C ALA A 65 -0.69 0.38 -5.73
N MET A 66 -0.29 -0.11 -4.55
CA MET A 66 0.19 -1.48 -4.40
C MET A 66 -0.90 -2.49 -4.75
N GLN A 67 -2.14 -2.24 -4.31
CA GLN A 67 -3.28 -3.09 -4.65
C GLN A 67 -3.55 -3.05 -6.15
N ASN A 68 -3.42 -1.89 -6.78
CA ASN A 68 -3.62 -1.76 -8.22
C ASN A 68 -2.56 -2.53 -9.00
N VAL A 69 -1.32 -2.56 -8.53
CA VAL A 69 -0.28 -3.39 -9.12
C VAL A 69 -0.70 -4.86 -9.06
N ALA A 70 -1.15 -5.32 -7.90
CA ALA A 70 -1.60 -6.69 -7.73
C ALA A 70 -2.82 -7.00 -8.61
N ALA A 71 -3.73 -6.04 -8.77
CA ALA A 71 -4.94 -6.22 -9.56
C ALA A 71 -4.66 -6.28 -11.06
N LEU A 72 -3.68 -5.53 -11.53
CA LEU A 72 -3.37 -5.46 -12.96
C LEU A 72 -2.29 -6.44 -13.39
N PHE A 73 -1.37 -6.80 -12.51
CA PHE A 73 -0.19 -7.59 -12.87
C PHE A 73 0.06 -8.78 -11.98
N GLY A 74 -0.54 -8.82 -10.78
CA GLY A 74 -0.25 -9.82 -9.76
C GLY A 74 -1.38 -10.80 -9.52
N GLU A 75 -1.51 -11.22 -8.27
CA GLU A 75 -2.43 -12.28 -7.86
C GLU A 75 -3.89 -11.99 -8.16
N ALA A 76 -4.29 -10.72 -8.09
CA ALA A 76 -5.67 -10.33 -8.32
C ALA A 76 -5.99 -10.21 -9.81
N ALA A 77 -4.98 -10.29 -10.68
CA ALA A 77 -5.21 -10.26 -12.12
C ALA A 77 -5.70 -11.63 -12.60
N ALA A 78 -6.35 -11.65 -13.78
CA ALA A 78 -6.76 -12.91 -14.39
C ALA A 78 -5.52 -13.79 -14.61
N PRO A 79 -5.67 -15.14 -14.51
CA PRO A 79 -4.51 -16.03 -14.61
C PRO A 79 -3.65 -15.84 -15.86
N ASP A 80 -4.28 -15.51 -16.98
CA ASP A 80 -3.56 -15.28 -18.24
C ASP A 80 -2.87 -13.90 -18.29
N LYS A 81 -3.19 -13.03 -17.35
CA LYS A 81 -2.64 -11.67 -17.29
C LYS A 81 -1.64 -11.48 -16.15
N ARG A 82 -1.44 -12.51 -15.35
CA ARG A 82 -0.50 -12.41 -14.24
C ARG A 82 0.91 -12.35 -14.75
N CYS A 83 1.69 -11.45 -14.17
CA CYS A 83 3.11 -11.36 -14.43
C CYS A 83 3.87 -12.20 -13.43
N GLY A 84 5.13 -12.49 -13.73
CA GLY A 84 5.98 -13.19 -12.80
C GLY A 84 6.19 -12.38 -11.52
N GLU A 85 6.48 -13.08 -10.44
CA GLU A 85 6.68 -12.46 -9.14
C GLU A 85 7.77 -11.37 -9.18
N GLY A 86 8.81 -11.58 -9.96
CA GLY A 86 9.89 -10.59 -10.12
C GLY A 86 9.39 -9.28 -10.70
N ILE A 87 8.48 -9.36 -11.68
CA ILE A 87 7.90 -8.17 -12.30
C ILE A 87 7.03 -7.42 -11.29
N VAL A 88 6.22 -8.16 -10.54
CA VAL A 88 5.37 -7.55 -9.51
C VAL A 88 6.22 -6.85 -8.45
N LYS A 89 7.34 -7.45 -8.05
CA LYS A 89 8.27 -6.84 -7.10
C LYS A 89 8.87 -5.54 -7.64
N ILE A 90 9.24 -5.53 -8.92
CA ILE A 90 9.78 -4.32 -9.54
C ILE A 90 8.73 -3.21 -9.54
N LEU A 91 7.49 -3.54 -9.88
CA LEU A 91 6.42 -2.56 -9.90
C LEU A 91 6.11 -2.02 -8.52
N LYS A 92 6.09 -2.88 -7.51
CA LYS A 92 5.87 -2.44 -6.13
C LYS A 92 7.02 -1.56 -5.64
N ALA A 93 8.25 -1.90 -6.00
CA ALA A 93 9.41 -1.07 -5.66
C ALA A 93 9.31 0.30 -6.34
N ALA A 94 8.81 0.35 -7.56
CA ALA A 94 8.59 1.61 -8.27
C ALA A 94 7.55 2.48 -7.55
N VAL A 95 6.46 1.88 -7.07
CA VAL A 95 5.46 2.60 -6.27
C VAL A 95 6.11 3.21 -5.03
N GLU A 96 6.94 2.42 -4.35
CA GLU A 96 7.64 2.87 -3.15
C GLU A 96 8.54 4.07 -3.45
N GLU A 97 9.30 4.01 -4.54
CA GLU A 97 10.20 5.09 -4.92
C GLU A 97 9.43 6.36 -5.33
N ILE A 98 8.29 6.19 -5.97
CA ILE A 98 7.43 7.34 -6.32
C ILE A 98 6.84 7.94 -5.04
N TYR A 99 6.42 7.09 -4.11
CA TYR A 99 5.89 7.55 -2.83
C TYR A 99 6.91 8.35 -2.03
N THR A 100 8.17 7.90 -2.03
CA THR A 100 9.24 8.59 -1.30
C THR A 100 9.77 9.82 -2.02
N GLY A 101 9.37 10.03 -3.27
CA GLY A 101 9.78 11.19 -4.04
C GLY A 101 11.02 11.01 -4.90
N GLY A 102 11.56 9.78 -4.96
CA GLY A 102 12.74 9.51 -5.76
C GLY A 102 12.45 9.39 -7.25
N LEU A 103 11.21 9.07 -7.61
CA LEU A 103 10.79 8.93 -9.00
C LEU A 103 9.49 9.66 -9.24
N ALA A 104 9.35 10.26 -10.41
CA ALA A 104 8.09 10.87 -10.82
C ALA A 104 7.26 9.91 -11.66
N LYS A 105 7.92 9.08 -12.45
CA LYS A 105 7.25 8.16 -13.36
C LYS A 105 8.16 6.99 -13.70
N VAL A 106 7.56 5.82 -13.83
CA VAL A 106 8.26 4.61 -14.29
C VAL A 106 7.44 3.98 -15.40
N THR A 107 8.10 3.58 -16.46
CA THR A 107 7.47 2.85 -17.55
C THR A 107 8.27 1.59 -17.82
N LEU A 108 7.60 0.45 -17.84
CA LEU A 108 8.22 -0.83 -18.13
C LEU A 108 7.56 -1.46 -19.35
N ASN A 109 8.36 -1.92 -20.26
CA ASN A 109 7.87 -2.68 -21.41
C ASN A 109 8.02 -4.17 -21.10
N LEU A 110 6.90 -4.84 -21.00
CA LEU A 110 6.86 -6.26 -20.72
C LEU A 110 6.71 -7.05 -22.00
N ARG A 111 6.94 -8.35 -21.91
CA ARG A 111 6.77 -9.20 -23.09
C ARG A 111 5.29 -9.28 -23.49
N GLY A 112 5.04 -9.56 -24.74
CA GLY A 112 3.69 -9.71 -25.25
C GLY A 112 2.96 -8.42 -25.55
N GLY A 113 3.69 -7.31 -25.69
CA GLY A 113 3.08 -6.02 -26.02
C GLY A 113 2.43 -5.33 -24.83
N VAL A 114 2.77 -5.77 -23.63
CA VAL A 114 2.22 -5.19 -22.40
C VAL A 114 3.15 -4.09 -21.90
N LYS A 115 2.57 -2.98 -21.47
CA LYS A 115 3.32 -1.86 -20.96
C LYS A 115 2.75 -1.48 -19.59
N ALA A 116 3.61 -1.38 -18.60
CA ALA A 116 3.25 -0.96 -17.27
C ALA A 116 3.75 0.47 -17.05
N SER A 117 2.90 1.32 -16.52
CA SER A 117 3.27 2.70 -16.24
C SER A 117 2.78 3.07 -14.84
N ILE A 118 3.64 3.64 -14.05
CA ILE A 118 3.31 4.13 -12.71
C ILE A 118 3.79 5.57 -12.64
N SER A 119 2.87 6.47 -12.27
CA SER A 119 3.21 7.89 -12.20
C SER A 119 2.44 8.57 -11.09
N GLN A 120 2.97 9.69 -10.61
CA GLN A 120 2.30 10.52 -9.63
C GLN A 120 1.84 11.80 -10.31
N ASN A 121 0.56 12.15 -10.12
CA ASN A 121 0.02 13.36 -10.72
C ASN A 121 0.25 14.56 -9.78
N SER A 122 -0.21 15.75 -10.22
CA SER A 122 -0.03 16.98 -9.45
C SER A 122 -0.79 16.97 -8.12
N LYS A 123 -1.78 16.10 -7.98
CA LYS A 123 -2.54 15.96 -6.74
C LYS A 123 -1.89 14.98 -5.75
N GLY A 124 -0.79 14.37 -6.14
CA GLY A 124 -0.11 13.40 -5.31
C GLY A 124 -0.64 11.99 -5.43
N GLU A 125 -1.62 11.77 -6.28
CA GLU A 125 -2.17 10.43 -6.50
C GLU A 125 -1.22 9.60 -7.36
N ILE A 126 -1.09 8.32 -7.02
CA ILE A 126 -0.22 7.41 -7.77
C ILE A 126 -1.09 6.60 -8.71
N ASN A 127 -0.85 6.75 -9.99
CA ASN A 127 -1.60 6.06 -11.05
C ASN A 127 -0.81 4.85 -11.53
N VAL A 128 -1.47 3.70 -11.58
CA VAL A 128 -0.90 2.48 -12.11
C VAL A 128 -1.70 2.14 -13.37
N GLU A 129 -1.02 2.02 -14.50
CA GLU A 129 -1.67 1.76 -15.77
C GLU A 129 -1.09 0.52 -16.42
N ARG A 130 -1.95 -0.23 -17.08
CA ARG A 130 -1.54 -1.35 -17.90
C ARG A 130 -2.08 -1.11 -19.30
N THR A 131 -1.19 -1.05 -20.27
CA THR A 131 -1.55 -0.89 -21.67
C THR A 131 -1.17 -2.15 -22.41
N GLU A 132 -2.11 -2.72 -23.15
CA GLU A 132 -1.83 -3.87 -23.98
C GLU A 132 -1.99 -3.46 -25.43
N THR A 133 -0.90 -3.56 -26.17
CA THR A 133 -0.92 -3.25 -27.58
C THR A 133 -0.98 -4.56 -28.36
N LYS A 134 -2.09 -4.78 -29.04
CA LYS A 134 -2.20 -5.90 -29.93
C LYS A 134 -1.64 -5.47 -31.27
N LYS A 135 -0.39 -5.78 -31.46
CA LYS A 135 0.26 -5.49 -32.72
C LYS A 135 0.09 -6.70 -33.60
N GLN A 136 -0.72 -6.58 -34.61
CA GLN A 136 -0.78 -7.61 -35.63
C GLN A 136 0.34 -7.35 -36.63
N LYS A 137 1.40 -8.09 -36.46
CA LYS A 137 2.50 -8.07 -37.40
C LYS A 137 2.53 -9.43 -38.07
N LEU A 138 2.23 -9.41 -39.35
CA LEU A 138 2.33 -10.61 -40.16
C LEU A 138 3.76 -10.71 -40.68
N THR A 139 4.48 -11.68 -40.18
CA THR A 139 5.83 -11.97 -40.66
C THR A 139 5.76 -13.31 -41.33
N GLU A 140 6.12 -13.35 -42.59
CA GLU A 140 6.15 -14.61 -43.31
C GLU A 140 7.40 -15.39 -43.04
#